data_f3ba902c77f5e51b2ea44b4f9ad4a2d3
#
_entry.id   f3ba902c77f5e51b2ea44b4f9ad4a2d3
#
_cell.length_a   1.000
_cell.length_b   1.000
_cell.length_c   1.000
_cell.angle_alpha   90.00
_cell.angle_beta   90.00
_cell.angle_gamma   90.00
#
_symmetry.space_group_name_H-M   'P 1'
#
loop_
_entity.id
_entity.type
_entity.pdbx_description
1 polymer ?
#
loop_
_entity_poly.entity_id
_entity_poly.type
_entity_poly.pdbx_seq_one_letter_code
_entity_poly.pdbx_strand_id
1 'polypeptide(L)'
;RFLGDVGNDTSLIPQLTAYDLVGLQTENDATNLARYLENECRLQKRGDFIYQTAERMVRVGVFPIGIETNEFCRLARRSVRSPLVQGVLDRLAGRAVMSGVDRLDYSKGLAQRMDAFERFLAVYPDWRGKVTDLQITPKSLSEIQEYADMERTIGEAAGRINGAYGEAAWTPIRYVNRAYSRARATRRPRSAARACPSRSKTSWNTLFTRCQSTELTRSP
;
A
#
# COMPACT_ATOMS: atom_id res chain seq x y z
N ARG A 1 11.01 17.91 5.51
CA ARG A 1 12.15 17.33 4.78
C ARG A 1 11.82 16.96 3.33
N PHE A 2 10.56 16.66 3.01
CA PHE A 2 10.15 16.27 1.64
C PHE A 2 10.09 17.43 0.63
N LEU A 3 9.83 18.65 1.07
CA LEU A 3 9.80 19.84 0.19
C LEU A 3 11.20 20.42 -0.11
N GLY A 4 12.23 20.00 0.60
CA GLY A 4 13.61 20.42 0.35
C GLY A 4 14.37 19.56 -0.65
N ASP A 5 13.83 18.35 -0.99
CA ASP A 5 14.48 17.41 -1.92
C ASP A 5 13.83 17.36 -3.32
N VAL A 6 12.74 18.09 -3.54
CA VAL A 6 12.22 18.32 -4.88
C VAL A 6 13.15 19.34 -5.54
N GLY A 7 14.12 18.83 -6.28
CA GLY A 7 15.25 19.59 -6.83
C GLY A 7 14.85 20.97 -7.29
N ASN A 8 15.52 21.95 -6.75
CA ASN A 8 15.67 23.38 -7.09
C ASN A 8 14.54 24.09 -7.88
N ASP A 9 13.35 23.52 -7.97
CA ASP A 9 12.20 24.17 -8.60
C ASP A 9 11.43 24.98 -7.56
N THR A 10 12.09 26.05 -7.09
CA THR A 10 11.51 27.05 -6.19
C THR A 10 10.31 27.78 -6.80
N SER A 11 9.98 27.49 -8.07
CA SER A 11 8.90 28.14 -8.80
C SER A 11 7.53 27.46 -8.59
N LEU A 12 7.49 26.15 -8.33
CA LEU A 12 6.23 25.41 -8.27
C LEU A 12 5.40 25.73 -7.03
N ILE A 13 6.02 25.76 -5.85
CA ILE A 13 5.30 25.97 -4.58
C ILE A 13 4.68 27.37 -4.49
N PRO A 14 5.37 28.46 -4.87
CA PRO A 14 4.74 29.78 -4.95
C PRO A 14 3.52 29.83 -5.86
N GLN A 15 3.48 29.06 -6.95
CA GLN A 15 2.33 29.02 -7.86
C GLN A 15 1.06 28.44 -7.21
N LEU A 16 1.19 27.63 -6.14
CA LEU A 16 0.05 27.17 -5.37
C LEU A 16 -0.74 28.32 -4.72
N THR A 17 -0.10 29.47 -4.53
CA THR A 17 -0.76 30.67 -3.99
C THR A 17 -1.72 31.35 -4.99
N ALA A 18 -1.74 30.92 -6.23
CA ALA A 18 -2.74 31.34 -7.21
C ALA A 18 -4.14 30.74 -6.95
N TYR A 19 -4.26 29.74 -6.07
CA TYR A 19 -5.51 29.14 -5.67
C TYR A 19 -6.02 29.72 -4.35
N ASP A 20 -7.35 29.76 -4.16
CA ASP A 20 -7.97 30.22 -2.92
C ASP A 20 -7.83 29.18 -1.80
N LEU A 21 -7.73 27.87 -2.18
CA LEU A 21 -7.60 26.76 -1.26
C LEU A 21 -6.58 25.75 -1.79
N VAL A 22 -5.62 25.41 -0.95
CA VAL A 22 -4.66 24.32 -1.18
C VAL A 22 -4.97 23.18 -0.21
N GLY A 23 -5.43 22.05 -0.73
CA GLY A 23 -5.80 20.89 0.06
C GLY A 23 -4.69 19.86 0.14
N LEU A 24 -4.34 19.42 1.36
CA LEU A 24 -3.30 18.43 1.62
C LEU A 24 -3.87 17.22 2.38
N GLN A 25 -3.12 16.11 2.41
CA GLN A 25 -3.58 14.85 2.99
C GLN A 25 -3.41 14.79 4.51
N THR A 26 -2.36 15.42 5.04
CA THR A 26 -2.02 15.32 6.45
C THR A 26 -1.76 16.69 7.06
N GLU A 27 -1.90 16.77 8.37
CA GLU A 27 -1.55 17.97 9.14
C GLU A 27 -0.05 18.30 9.03
N ASN A 28 0.79 17.28 8.94
CA ASN A 28 2.22 17.48 8.76
C ASN A 28 2.54 18.15 7.42
N ASP A 29 1.87 17.72 6.33
CA ASP A 29 2.05 18.33 5.01
C ASP A 29 1.56 19.78 5.02
N ALA A 30 0.42 20.04 5.65
CA ALA A 30 -0.13 21.39 5.80
C ALA A 30 0.80 22.30 6.61
N THR A 31 1.37 21.77 7.70
CA THR A 31 2.35 22.49 8.53
C THR A 31 3.64 22.77 7.76
N ASN A 32 4.13 21.83 6.97
CA ASN A 32 5.33 22.03 6.16
C ASN A 32 5.11 23.07 5.06
N LEU A 33 3.95 23.02 4.38
CA LEU A 33 3.57 24.06 3.41
C LEU A 33 3.44 25.43 4.09
N ALA A 34 2.76 25.48 5.24
CA ALA A 34 2.61 26.70 6.03
C ALA A 34 3.95 27.36 6.35
N ARG A 35 4.90 26.57 6.86
CA ARG A 35 6.27 27.06 7.15
C ARG A 35 6.98 27.58 5.89
N TYR A 36 6.81 26.91 4.76
CA TYR A 36 7.37 27.35 3.50
C TYR A 36 6.78 28.69 3.06
N LEU A 37 5.45 28.85 3.14
CA LEU A 37 4.77 30.10 2.79
C LEU A 37 5.18 31.26 3.70
N GLU A 38 5.41 30.99 5.00
CA GLU A 38 5.85 32.00 5.97
C GLU A 38 7.33 32.36 5.75
N ASN A 39 8.22 31.38 5.62
CA ASN A 39 9.67 31.60 5.66
C ASN A 39 10.26 31.96 4.28
N GLU A 40 9.86 31.22 3.24
CA GLU A 40 10.41 31.37 1.90
C GLU A 40 9.62 32.37 1.06
N CYS A 41 8.29 32.26 1.07
CA CYS A 41 7.42 33.18 0.34
C CYS A 41 7.13 34.48 1.12
N ARG A 42 7.48 34.54 2.42
CA ARG A 42 7.28 35.70 3.33
C ARG A 42 5.83 36.19 3.35
N LEU A 43 4.86 35.28 3.20
CA LEU A 43 3.46 35.64 3.24
C LEU A 43 3.01 35.96 4.67
N GLN A 44 2.15 36.97 4.78
CA GLN A 44 1.58 37.33 6.08
C GLN A 44 0.48 36.35 6.47
N LYS A 45 0.63 35.75 7.65
CA LYS A 45 -0.40 34.91 8.26
C LYS A 45 -1.54 35.79 8.79
N ARG A 46 -2.76 35.50 8.40
CA ARG A 46 -3.98 36.21 8.81
C ARG A 46 -4.90 35.40 9.71
N GLY A 47 -4.64 34.11 9.86
CA GLY A 47 -5.41 33.17 10.68
C GLY A 47 -4.77 31.77 10.62
N ASP A 48 -5.42 30.78 11.22
CA ASP A 48 -4.96 29.41 11.14
C ASP A 48 -4.95 28.93 9.69
N PHE A 49 -3.73 28.68 9.18
CA PHE A 49 -3.53 28.25 7.80
C PHE A 49 -4.11 29.20 6.73
N ILE A 50 -4.22 30.51 7.03
CA ILE A 50 -4.69 31.53 6.09
C ILE A 50 -3.58 32.54 5.86
N TYR A 51 -3.22 32.76 4.61
CA TYR A 51 -2.11 33.61 4.18
C TYR A 51 -2.54 34.65 3.19
N GLN A 52 -1.99 35.86 3.34
CA GLN A 52 -2.24 36.98 2.44
C GLN A 52 -1.16 37.05 1.38
N THR A 53 -1.55 36.96 0.12
CA THR A 53 -0.72 37.36 -1.03
C THR A 53 -0.99 38.82 -1.40
N ALA A 54 -0.29 39.34 -2.41
CA ALA A 54 -0.56 40.69 -2.89
C ALA A 54 -1.99 40.90 -3.38
N GLU A 55 -2.61 39.84 -3.92
CA GLU A 55 -3.90 39.95 -4.61
C GLU A 55 -5.06 39.24 -3.88
N ARG A 56 -4.76 38.24 -3.06
CA ARG A 56 -5.82 37.36 -2.49
C ARG A 56 -5.42 36.71 -1.17
N MET A 57 -6.39 36.07 -0.57
CA MET A 57 -6.19 35.19 0.59
C MET A 57 -6.08 33.74 0.10
N VAL A 58 -5.10 33.02 0.62
CA VAL A 58 -4.90 31.58 0.36
C VAL A 58 -5.12 30.81 1.65
N ARG A 59 -5.95 29.78 1.60
CA ARG A 59 -6.16 28.86 2.72
C ARG A 59 -5.48 27.54 2.45
N VAL A 60 -4.74 27.04 3.43
CA VAL A 60 -4.23 25.65 3.43
C VAL A 60 -5.19 24.82 4.27
N GLY A 61 -5.68 23.70 3.72
CA GLY A 61 -6.62 22.82 4.40
C GLY A 61 -6.15 21.38 4.43
N VAL A 62 -6.55 20.63 5.46
CA VAL A 62 -6.27 19.19 5.56
C VAL A 62 -7.51 18.41 5.17
N PHE A 63 -7.37 17.58 4.13
CA PHE A 63 -8.43 16.75 3.58
C PHE A 63 -7.92 15.30 3.46
N PRO A 64 -7.88 14.55 4.58
CA PRO A 64 -7.37 13.19 4.56
C PRO A 64 -8.29 12.29 3.73
N ILE A 65 -7.69 11.48 2.86
CA ILE A 65 -8.44 10.46 2.14
C ILE A 65 -8.81 9.33 3.10
N GLY A 66 -10.07 8.96 3.09
CA GLY A 66 -10.60 7.86 3.89
C GLY A 66 -11.03 6.68 3.02
N ILE A 67 -11.50 5.63 3.69
CA ILE A 67 -12.19 4.49 3.08
C ILE A 67 -13.51 4.23 3.82
N GLU A 68 -14.49 3.68 3.10
CA GLU A 68 -15.73 3.17 3.69
C GLU A 68 -15.45 1.88 4.48
N THR A 69 -14.99 2.04 5.72
CA THR A 69 -14.51 0.93 6.57
C THR A 69 -15.54 -0.16 6.76
N ASN A 70 -16.83 0.20 6.95
CA ASN A 70 -17.92 -0.75 7.14
C ASN A 70 -18.19 -1.59 5.88
N GLU A 71 -18.17 -0.96 4.71
CA GLU A 71 -18.32 -1.67 3.43
C GLU A 71 -17.14 -2.61 3.21
N PHE A 72 -15.95 -2.14 3.51
CA PHE A 72 -14.72 -2.90 3.34
C PHE A 72 -14.67 -4.12 4.27
N CYS A 73 -15.03 -3.96 5.54
CA CYS A 73 -15.13 -5.07 6.49
C CYS A 73 -16.18 -6.11 6.06
N ARG A 74 -17.34 -5.66 5.55
CA ARG A 74 -18.37 -6.58 5.01
C ARG A 74 -17.84 -7.36 3.81
N LEU A 75 -17.13 -6.68 2.91
CA LEU A 75 -16.51 -7.30 1.73
C LEU A 75 -15.44 -8.33 2.16
N ALA A 76 -14.58 -7.99 3.09
CA ALA A 76 -13.54 -8.88 3.62
C ALA A 76 -14.16 -10.16 4.22
N ARG A 77 -15.14 -10.03 5.11
CA ARG A 77 -15.85 -11.17 5.72
C ARG A 77 -16.52 -12.10 4.69
N ARG A 78 -17.05 -11.54 3.61
CA ARG A 78 -17.63 -12.34 2.50
C ARG A 78 -16.53 -13.03 1.68
N SER A 79 -15.43 -12.33 1.46
CA SER A 79 -14.33 -12.82 0.62
C SER A 79 -13.59 -14.00 1.26
N VAL A 80 -13.52 -14.08 2.58
CA VAL A 80 -12.92 -15.23 3.30
C VAL A 80 -13.59 -16.55 2.89
N ARG A 81 -14.89 -16.53 2.62
CA ARG A 81 -15.65 -17.74 2.20
C ARG A 81 -15.58 -18.03 0.70
N SER A 82 -14.82 -17.25 -0.06
CA SER A 82 -14.70 -17.48 -1.51
C SER A 82 -13.79 -18.69 -1.79
N PRO A 83 -14.10 -19.49 -2.84
CA PRO A 83 -13.28 -20.65 -3.20
C PRO A 83 -11.81 -20.30 -3.44
N LEU A 84 -11.54 -19.08 -3.95
CA LEU A 84 -10.18 -18.60 -4.15
C LEU A 84 -9.42 -18.48 -2.82
N VAL A 85 -10.02 -17.82 -1.82
CA VAL A 85 -9.39 -17.61 -0.51
C VAL A 85 -9.28 -18.93 0.23
N GLN A 86 -10.33 -19.76 0.22
CA GLN A 86 -10.28 -21.09 0.82
C GLN A 86 -9.16 -21.95 0.21
N GLY A 87 -9.03 -21.99 -1.12
CA GLY A 87 -7.95 -22.71 -1.77
C GLY A 87 -6.54 -22.17 -1.45
N VAL A 88 -6.39 -20.90 -1.06
CA VAL A 88 -5.13 -20.37 -0.54
C VAL A 88 -4.91 -20.86 0.89
N LEU A 89 -5.93 -20.76 1.76
CA LEU A 89 -5.85 -21.21 3.16
C LEU A 89 -5.54 -22.70 3.27
N ASP A 90 -6.17 -23.54 2.47
CA ASP A 90 -5.92 -24.97 2.42
C ASP A 90 -4.46 -25.29 2.07
N ARG A 91 -3.89 -24.55 1.10
CA ARG A 91 -2.47 -24.71 0.71
C ARG A 91 -1.48 -24.17 1.73
N LEU A 92 -1.92 -23.29 2.61
CA LEU A 92 -1.11 -22.79 3.71
C LEU A 92 -1.07 -23.78 4.88
N ALA A 93 -2.02 -24.72 4.94
CA ALA A 93 -2.04 -25.81 5.90
C ALA A 93 -1.84 -25.35 7.36
N GLY A 94 -2.53 -24.29 7.76
CA GLY A 94 -2.45 -23.75 9.12
C GLY A 94 -1.16 -22.95 9.44
N ARG A 95 -0.27 -22.74 8.47
CA ARG A 95 0.95 -21.94 8.67
C ARG A 95 0.65 -20.47 8.86
N ALA A 96 1.49 -19.78 9.62
CA ALA A 96 1.45 -18.32 9.71
C ALA A 96 1.70 -17.69 8.33
N VAL A 97 1.02 -16.58 8.06
CA VAL A 97 1.12 -15.88 6.78
C VAL A 97 1.52 -14.43 7.03
N MET A 98 2.64 -14.05 6.46
CA MET A 98 2.94 -12.65 6.19
C MET A 98 2.37 -12.32 4.82
N SER A 99 1.69 -11.19 4.65
CA SER A 99 1.12 -10.83 3.35
C SER A 99 1.44 -9.39 2.98
N GLY A 100 1.88 -9.20 1.74
CA GLY A 100 2.07 -7.90 1.11
C GLY A 100 1.27 -7.81 -0.17
N VAL A 101 0.52 -6.72 -0.34
CA VAL A 101 -0.21 -6.42 -1.57
C VAL A 101 0.13 -5.01 -2.00
N ASP A 102 1.10 -4.89 -2.88
CA ASP A 102 1.60 -3.60 -3.36
C ASP A 102 1.72 -3.62 -4.88
N ARG A 103 1.56 -2.46 -5.50
CA ARG A 103 1.99 -2.31 -6.89
C ARG A 103 3.50 -2.45 -6.97
N LEU A 104 3.98 -2.91 -8.12
CA LEU A 104 5.40 -2.89 -8.42
C LEU A 104 5.86 -1.43 -8.51
N ASP A 105 6.57 -0.97 -7.48
CA ASP A 105 6.96 0.44 -7.30
C ASP A 105 8.17 0.48 -6.35
N TYR A 106 9.21 1.22 -6.73
CA TYR A 106 10.45 1.34 -5.97
C TYR A 106 10.21 1.90 -4.55
N SER A 107 9.21 2.79 -4.40
CA SER A 107 8.87 3.38 -3.11
C SER A 107 8.28 2.39 -2.10
N LYS A 108 7.96 1.16 -2.52
CA LYS A 108 7.33 0.13 -1.67
C LYS A 108 8.33 -0.76 -0.95
N GLY A 109 9.63 -0.64 -1.27
CA GLY A 109 10.68 -1.41 -0.62
C GLY A 109 10.53 -2.92 -0.76
N LEU A 110 10.07 -3.40 -1.92
CA LEU A 110 9.77 -4.82 -2.14
C LEU A 110 11.02 -5.70 -2.05
N ALA A 111 12.15 -5.25 -2.61
CA ALA A 111 13.42 -5.97 -2.52
C ALA A 111 13.88 -6.08 -1.07
N GLN A 112 13.84 -4.96 -0.33
CA GLN A 112 14.20 -4.91 1.09
C GLN A 112 13.30 -5.81 1.95
N ARG A 113 12.03 -5.98 1.56
CA ARG A 113 11.10 -6.90 2.23
C ARG A 113 11.52 -8.37 2.04
N MET A 114 11.96 -8.73 0.82
CA MET A 114 12.50 -10.07 0.54
C MET A 114 13.76 -10.34 1.38
N ASP A 115 14.69 -9.40 1.41
CA ASP A 115 15.92 -9.51 2.20
C ASP A 115 15.64 -9.60 3.71
N ALA A 116 14.68 -8.81 4.20
CA ALA A 116 14.26 -8.87 5.60
C ALA A 116 13.64 -10.23 5.96
N PHE A 117 12.83 -10.81 5.07
CA PHE A 117 12.25 -12.13 5.28
C PHE A 117 13.29 -13.23 5.22
N GLU A 118 14.25 -13.15 4.30
CA GLU A 118 15.38 -14.07 4.26
C GLU A 118 16.19 -14.04 5.56
N ARG A 119 16.53 -12.82 6.02
CA ARG A 119 17.24 -12.63 7.28
C ARG A 119 16.43 -13.18 8.47
N PHE A 120 15.11 -13.00 8.47
CA PHE A 120 14.24 -13.59 9.48
C PHE A 120 14.35 -15.12 9.52
N LEU A 121 14.32 -15.81 8.38
CA LEU A 121 14.47 -17.26 8.30
C LEU A 121 15.88 -17.74 8.69
N ALA A 122 16.90 -16.91 8.45
CA ALA A 122 18.27 -17.20 8.86
C ALA A 122 18.45 -17.11 10.37
N VAL A 123 17.94 -16.03 10.99
CA VAL A 123 18.09 -15.74 12.43
C VAL A 123 17.18 -16.60 13.28
N TYR A 124 15.99 -16.95 12.77
CA TYR A 124 14.98 -17.71 13.49
C TYR A 124 14.64 -19.02 12.78
N PRO A 125 15.53 -20.04 12.81
CA PRO A 125 15.33 -21.30 12.09
C PRO A 125 14.07 -22.05 12.53
N ASP A 126 13.60 -21.87 13.77
CA ASP A 126 12.37 -22.48 14.28
C ASP A 126 11.09 -22.05 13.54
N TRP A 127 11.15 -20.97 12.77
CA TRP A 127 10.05 -20.51 11.92
C TRP A 127 10.05 -21.11 10.51
N ARG A 128 11.11 -21.85 10.13
CA ARG A 128 11.13 -22.57 8.86
C ARG A 128 10.05 -23.65 8.85
N GLY A 129 9.36 -23.78 7.75
CA GLY A 129 8.19 -24.65 7.64
C GLY A 129 6.90 -24.13 8.31
N LYS A 130 6.96 -23.08 9.13
CA LYS A 130 5.83 -22.56 9.92
C LYS A 130 5.27 -21.24 9.41
N VAL A 131 6.00 -20.49 8.59
CA VAL A 131 5.56 -19.20 8.04
C VAL A 131 5.76 -19.16 6.54
N THR A 132 4.85 -18.51 5.83
CA THR A 132 4.97 -18.22 4.39
C THR A 132 4.71 -16.74 4.15
N ASP A 133 5.57 -16.10 3.35
CA ASP A 133 5.33 -14.75 2.84
C ASP A 133 4.54 -14.84 1.53
N LEU A 134 3.36 -14.21 1.50
CA LEU A 134 2.51 -14.09 0.31
C LEU A 134 2.60 -12.66 -0.23
N GLN A 135 3.45 -12.46 -1.23
CA GLN A 135 3.60 -11.18 -1.89
C GLN A 135 2.80 -11.16 -3.19
N ILE A 136 1.81 -10.27 -3.26
CA ILE A 136 1.01 -10.03 -4.48
C ILE A 136 1.39 -8.66 -5.04
N THR A 137 1.94 -8.65 -6.25
CA THR A 137 2.45 -7.43 -6.89
C THR A 137 1.86 -7.30 -8.28
N PRO A 138 0.65 -6.70 -8.41
CA PRO A 138 0.06 -6.50 -9.74
C PRO A 138 0.98 -5.62 -10.59
N LYS A 139 1.18 -6.00 -11.84
CA LYS A 139 1.92 -5.20 -12.81
C LYS A 139 1.30 -3.80 -12.91
N SER A 140 2.16 -2.80 -12.78
CA SER A 140 1.83 -1.40 -12.92
C SER A 140 2.65 -0.90 -14.10
N LEU A 141 2.18 -0.34 -15.13
CA LEU A 141 2.93 0.32 -16.21
C LEU A 141 4.14 -0.51 -16.73
N SER A 142 3.89 -1.65 -17.34
CA SER A 142 4.91 -2.60 -17.81
C SER A 142 5.82 -2.08 -18.96
N GLU A 143 5.66 -0.84 -19.40
CA GLU A 143 6.40 -0.26 -20.52
C GLU A 143 7.70 0.45 -20.07
N ILE A 144 7.94 0.59 -18.77
CA ILE A 144 9.12 1.26 -18.24
C ILE A 144 10.15 0.20 -17.84
N GLN A 145 11.36 0.27 -18.41
CA GLN A 145 12.43 -0.70 -18.18
C GLN A 145 12.75 -0.94 -16.70
N GLU A 146 12.75 0.12 -15.91
CA GLU A 146 13.02 0.06 -14.45
C GLU A 146 12.04 -0.86 -13.70
N TYR A 147 10.78 -0.92 -14.10
CA TYR A 147 9.81 -1.85 -13.51
C TYR A 147 10.05 -3.30 -13.93
N ALA A 148 10.52 -3.53 -15.17
CA ALA A 148 10.89 -4.87 -15.61
C ALA A 148 12.11 -5.39 -14.84
N ASP A 149 13.10 -4.54 -14.61
CA ASP A 149 14.29 -4.87 -13.82
C ASP A 149 13.94 -5.16 -12.35
N MET A 150 13.04 -4.38 -11.78
CA MET A 150 12.52 -4.62 -10.44
C MET A 150 11.75 -5.94 -10.33
N GLU A 151 10.88 -6.24 -11.31
CA GLU A 151 10.15 -7.52 -11.38
C GLU A 151 11.12 -8.70 -11.39
N ARG A 152 12.17 -8.61 -12.20
CA ARG A 152 13.22 -9.60 -12.28
C ARG A 152 13.94 -9.76 -10.95
N THR A 153 14.41 -8.68 -10.34
CA THR A 153 15.09 -8.68 -9.05
C THR A 153 14.27 -9.34 -7.95
N ILE A 154 12.97 -9.03 -7.87
CA ILE A 154 12.07 -9.64 -6.87
C ILE A 154 11.86 -11.13 -7.18
N GLY A 155 11.69 -11.49 -8.45
CA GLY A 155 11.54 -12.88 -8.88
C GLY A 155 12.78 -13.73 -8.58
N GLU A 156 13.97 -13.20 -8.84
CA GLU A 156 15.26 -13.83 -8.51
C GLU A 156 15.44 -13.99 -7.00
N ALA A 157 15.14 -12.95 -6.20
CA ALA A 157 15.19 -13.02 -4.75
C ALA A 157 14.24 -14.09 -4.19
N ALA A 158 13.00 -14.12 -4.67
CA ALA A 158 12.03 -15.13 -4.27
C ALA A 158 12.49 -16.55 -4.65
N GLY A 159 13.04 -16.72 -5.85
CA GLY A 159 13.61 -18.00 -6.31
C GLY A 159 14.79 -18.45 -5.47
N ARG A 160 15.72 -17.55 -5.16
CA ARG A 160 16.89 -17.80 -4.32
C ARG A 160 16.49 -18.23 -2.91
N ILE A 161 15.58 -17.50 -2.28
CA ILE A 161 15.09 -17.79 -0.92
C ILE A 161 14.34 -19.13 -0.88
N ASN A 162 13.50 -19.39 -1.87
CA ASN A 162 12.79 -20.66 -1.98
C ASN A 162 13.74 -21.83 -2.21
N GLY A 163 14.81 -21.65 -2.99
CA GLY A 163 15.84 -22.66 -3.19
C GLY A 163 16.70 -22.92 -1.95
N ALA A 164 16.99 -21.88 -1.16
CA ALA A 164 17.82 -21.99 0.04
C ALA A 164 17.09 -22.58 1.25
N TYR A 165 15.80 -22.28 1.41
CA TYR A 165 15.04 -22.61 2.63
C TYR A 165 13.83 -23.50 2.36
N GLY A 166 13.36 -23.60 1.11
CA GLY A 166 12.15 -24.34 0.76
C GLY A 166 12.27 -25.84 0.97
N GLU A 167 11.15 -26.47 1.22
CA GLU A 167 10.98 -27.91 1.35
C GLU A 167 9.88 -28.41 0.41
N ALA A 168 9.82 -29.71 0.14
CA ALA A 168 8.83 -30.30 -0.76
C ALA A 168 7.38 -29.93 -0.38
N ALA A 169 7.10 -29.79 0.93
CA ALA A 169 5.78 -29.44 1.45
C ALA A 169 5.62 -27.96 1.83
N TRP A 170 6.65 -27.15 1.67
CA TRP A 170 6.65 -25.76 2.11
C TRP A 170 7.44 -24.84 1.18
N THR A 171 6.80 -23.76 0.78
CA THR A 171 7.39 -22.67 -0.01
C THR A 171 7.45 -21.41 0.87
N PRO A 172 8.66 -20.94 1.20
CA PRO A 172 8.86 -19.72 2.02
C PRO A 172 8.16 -18.50 1.46
N ILE A 173 8.36 -18.22 0.17
CA ILE A 173 7.81 -17.06 -0.52
C ILE A 173 6.88 -17.49 -1.65
N ARG A 174 5.66 -17.02 -1.61
CA ARG A 174 4.70 -17.10 -2.71
C ARG A 174 4.59 -15.74 -3.38
N TYR A 175 5.35 -15.56 -4.43
CA TYR A 175 5.34 -14.33 -5.22
C TYR A 175 4.33 -14.44 -6.36
N VAL A 176 3.37 -13.52 -6.41
CA VAL A 176 2.28 -13.50 -7.39
C VAL A 176 2.25 -12.16 -8.11
N ASN A 177 2.75 -12.14 -9.34
CA ASN A 177 2.73 -10.96 -10.20
C ASN A 177 1.44 -10.93 -11.05
N ARG A 178 0.30 -10.80 -10.40
CA ARG A 178 -1.02 -10.80 -11.05
C ARG A 178 -1.99 -9.90 -10.32
N ALA A 179 -2.79 -9.14 -11.09
CA ALA A 179 -3.90 -8.38 -10.55
C ALA A 179 -5.08 -9.30 -10.19
N TYR A 180 -5.62 -9.11 -9.00
CA TYR A 180 -6.89 -9.70 -8.58
C TYR A 180 -7.96 -8.61 -8.55
N SER A 181 -9.06 -8.80 -9.29
CA SER A 181 -10.20 -7.88 -9.26
C SER A 181 -11.07 -8.13 -8.03
N ARG A 182 -11.68 -7.08 -7.49
CA ARG A 182 -12.73 -7.19 -6.45
C ARG A 182 -13.83 -8.18 -6.84
N ALA A 183 -14.18 -8.26 -8.13
CA ALA A 183 -15.24 -9.10 -8.64
C ALA A 183 -14.91 -10.61 -8.62
N ARG A 184 -13.64 -11.02 -8.61
CA ARG A 184 -13.27 -12.44 -8.50
C ARG A 184 -13.44 -13.00 -7.10
N ALA A 185 -13.31 -12.15 -6.07
CA ALA A 185 -13.61 -12.56 -4.69
C ALA A 185 -15.12 -12.72 -4.41
N THR A 186 -15.97 -12.15 -5.26
CA THR A 186 -17.43 -12.09 -5.05
C THR A 186 -18.26 -12.75 -6.16
N ARG A 187 -17.72 -13.69 -6.95
CA ARG A 187 -18.47 -14.29 -8.06
C ARG A 187 -19.73 -14.98 -7.55
N ARG A 188 -20.83 -14.23 -7.53
CA ARG A 188 -22.19 -14.79 -7.62
C ARG A 188 -22.37 -15.42 -9.00
N PRO A 189 -23.12 -16.54 -9.13
CA PRO A 189 -23.53 -17.02 -10.44
C PRO A 189 -24.36 -15.92 -11.13
N ARG A 190 -24.17 -15.81 -12.43
CA ARG A 190 -24.82 -14.83 -13.28
C ARG A 190 -26.34 -14.96 -13.20
N SER A 191 -26.97 -14.04 -12.48
CA SER A 191 -28.30 -13.55 -12.81
C SER A 191 -28.42 -12.13 -12.26
N ALA A 192 -28.84 -11.22 -13.12
CA ALA A 192 -29.07 -9.81 -12.91
C ALA A 192 -27.85 -8.85 -12.99
N ALA A 193 -27.62 -8.43 -14.24
CA ALA A 193 -26.85 -7.25 -14.58
C ALA A 193 -27.52 -5.97 -14.11
N ARG A 194 -26.75 -5.07 -13.46
CA ARG A 194 -26.81 -3.62 -13.70
C ARG A 194 -25.47 -3.01 -13.35
N ALA A 195 -24.98 -2.21 -14.27
CA ALA A 195 -23.70 -1.53 -14.23
C ALA A 195 -23.62 -0.48 -13.11
N CYS A 196 -22.48 -0.39 -12.44
CA CYS A 196 -22.11 0.73 -11.61
C CYS A 196 -20.73 1.24 -12.03
N PRO A 197 -20.52 2.56 -12.17
CA PRO A 197 -19.32 3.12 -12.80
C PRO A 197 -18.09 3.08 -11.91
N SER A 198 -16.95 3.08 -12.58
CA SER A 198 -15.59 3.08 -12.05
C SER A 198 -15.32 4.23 -11.07
N ARG A 199 -14.79 3.92 -9.87
CA ARG A 199 -13.98 4.86 -9.09
C ARG A 199 -12.95 4.15 -8.21
N SER A 200 -11.71 4.67 -8.33
CA SER A 200 -10.57 4.69 -7.41
C SER A 200 -9.94 3.41 -6.87
N LYS A 201 -8.68 3.30 -7.24
CA LYS A 201 -7.67 2.35 -6.76
C LYS A 201 -7.28 2.72 -5.32
N THR A 202 -7.65 1.91 -4.33
CA THR A 202 -7.23 2.09 -2.94
C THR A 202 -6.35 0.93 -2.50
N SER A 203 -5.29 1.26 -1.77
CA SER A 203 -4.27 0.34 -1.28
C SER A 203 -4.85 -0.73 -0.33
N TRP A 204 -4.46 -1.98 -0.52
CA TRP A 204 -4.94 -3.17 0.20
C TRP A 204 -4.16 -3.46 1.51
N ASN A 205 -3.11 -2.67 1.80
CA ASN A 205 -2.12 -3.01 2.83
C ASN A 205 -2.62 -3.03 4.28
N THR A 206 -3.70 -2.34 4.60
CA THR A 206 -4.11 -2.12 6.01
C THR A 206 -5.10 -3.18 6.54
N LEU A 207 -5.66 -4.00 5.69
CA LEU A 207 -6.82 -4.83 6.05
C LEU A 207 -6.49 -6.28 6.44
N PHE A 208 -5.44 -6.84 5.88
CA PHE A 208 -5.06 -8.22 6.18
C PHE A 208 -4.44 -8.36 7.57
N THR A 209 -3.73 -7.35 8.04
CA THR A 209 -3.07 -7.35 9.35
C THR A 209 -4.07 -7.30 10.52
N ARG A 210 -5.25 -6.70 10.32
CA ARG A 210 -6.24 -6.51 11.40
C ARG A 210 -7.22 -7.68 11.59
N CYS A 211 -7.36 -8.55 10.59
CA CYS A 211 -8.20 -9.75 10.71
C CYS A 211 -7.53 -10.89 11.50
N GLN A 212 -6.20 -10.91 11.58
CA GLN A 212 -5.48 -11.97 12.32
C GLN A 212 -5.27 -11.64 13.81
N SER A 213 -5.32 -10.36 14.19
CA SER A 213 -5.12 -9.95 15.59
C SER A 213 -6.32 -10.21 16.52
N THR A 214 -7.48 -10.59 15.98
CA THR A 214 -8.69 -10.86 16.78
C THR A 214 -8.85 -12.32 17.18
N GLU A 215 -8.06 -13.24 16.63
CA GLU A 215 -8.12 -14.67 17.02
C GLU A 215 -7.03 -15.11 17.98
N LEU A 216 -6.03 -14.27 18.26
CA LEU A 216 -4.92 -14.59 19.17
C LEU A 216 -5.22 -14.30 20.66
N THR A 217 -6.42 -13.84 21.00
CA THR A 217 -6.81 -13.57 22.39
C THR A 217 -7.86 -14.55 22.95
N ARG A 218 -8.01 -15.73 22.36
CA ARG A 218 -8.83 -16.80 22.94
C ARG A 218 -8.04 -18.09 22.99
N SER A 219 -7.34 -18.31 24.07
CA SER A 219 -7.07 -19.63 24.65
C SER A 219 -6.77 -19.49 26.13
N PRO A 220 -7.15 -20.51 26.92
CA PRO A 220 -7.60 -20.46 28.31
C PRO A 220 -6.51 -20.20 29.32
#